data_0b3ff30b7bb4b38ef6a14201a7518940
#
_entry.id   0b3ff30b7bb4b38ef6a14201a7518940
#
_cell.length_a   1.000
_cell.length_b   1.000
_cell.length_c   1.000
_cell.angle_alpha   90.00
_cell.angle_beta   90.00
_cell.angle_gamma   90.00
#
_symmetry.space_group_name_H-M   'P 1'
#
loop_
_entity.id
_entity.type
_entity.pdbx_description
1 polymer ?
#
loop_
_entity_poly.entity_id
_entity_poly.type
_entity_poly.pdbx_seq_one_letter_code
_entity_poly.pdbx_strand_id
1 'polypeptide(L)'
;MPWFVKHETFTADTAALPLEQRRPHLEAHRAWVAREAQAGRQIRSGFLVDERRRPGGGGLLIFEAESYEEALAWVSHDPMIQAGLVDWNLQEWIPVSGDGWP
;
A
#
# COMPACT_ATOMS: atom_id res chain seq x y z
N MET A 1 -9.71 16.60 -0.63
CA MET A 1 -10.16 15.29 -1.12
C MET A 1 -10.14 14.26 0.01
N PRO A 2 -11.00 13.25 -0.03
CA PRO A 2 -10.95 12.17 0.94
C PRO A 2 -9.62 11.43 0.93
N TRP A 3 -9.30 10.83 2.07
CA TRP A 3 -8.14 9.98 2.23
C TRP A 3 -8.57 8.53 2.32
N PHE A 4 -7.77 7.65 1.73
CA PHE A 4 -8.03 6.21 1.69
C PHE A 4 -6.84 5.45 2.22
N VAL A 5 -7.12 4.29 2.81
CA VAL A 5 -6.10 3.40 3.36
C VAL A 5 -6.25 2.04 2.70
N LYS A 6 -5.19 1.59 2.06
CA LYS A 6 -5.07 0.20 1.64
C LYS A 6 -4.20 -0.51 2.66
N HIS A 7 -4.77 -1.48 3.36
CA HIS A 7 -4.06 -2.35 4.28
C HIS A 7 -3.85 -3.69 3.60
N GLU A 8 -2.64 -4.24 3.70
CA GLU A 8 -2.32 -5.49 3.04
C GLU A 8 -1.46 -6.38 3.91
N THR A 9 -1.53 -7.69 3.64
CA THR A 9 -0.60 -8.69 4.16
C THR A 9 -0.21 -9.62 3.03
N PHE A 10 1.01 -10.16 3.07
CA PHE A 10 1.40 -11.19 2.12
C PHE A 10 0.45 -12.38 2.23
N THR A 11 0.10 -12.98 1.09
CA THR A 11 -0.52 -14.30 1.10
C THR A 11 0.47 -15.32 1.68
N ALA A 12 -0.03 -16.47 2.12
CA ALA A 12 0.83 -17.53 2.65
C ALA A 12 1.90 -17.93 1.62
N ASP A 13 1.52 -18.04 0.35
CA ASP A 13 2.45 -18.40 -0.71
C ASP A 13 3.55 -17.34 -0.88
N THR A 14 3.18 -16.07 -0.83
CA THR A 14 4.16 -14.96 -0.93
C THR A 14 5.11 -14.97 0.25
N ALA A 15 4.59 -15.19 1.46
CA ALA A 15 5.42 -15.23 2.67
C ALA A 15 6.42 -16.39 2.61
N ALA A 16 6.09 -17.48 1.92
CA ALA A 16 6.95 -18.64 1.76
C ALA A 16 8.01 -18.46 0.66
N LEU A 17 7.88 -17.44 -0.19
CA LEU A 17 8.86 -17.21 -1.26
C LEU A 17 10.21 -16.76 -0.69
N PRO A 18 11.33 -17.20 -1.27
CA PRO A 18 12.63 -16.62 -0.96
C PRO A 18 12.65 -15.11 -1.25
N LEU A 19 13.44 -14.37 -0.47
CA LEU A 19 13.54 -12.91 -0.61
C LEU A 19 13.90 -12.49 -2.03
N GLU A 20 14.80 -13.22 -2.69
CA GLU A 20 15.21 -12.92 -4.08
C GLU A 20 14.05 -12.99 -5.06
N GLN A 21 13.06 -13.85 -4.81
CA GLN A 21 11.89 -13.97 -5.67
C GLN A 21 10.84 -12.90 -5.35
N ARG A 22 10.83 -12.39 -4.12
CA ARG A 22 9.93 -11.30 -3.73
C ARG A 22 10.47 -9.92 -4.14
N ARG A 23 11.79 -9.77 -4.17
CA ARG A 23 12.43 -8.47 -4.39
C ARG A 23 11.98 -7.76 -5.67
N PRO A 24 11.89 -8.41 -6.85
CA PRO A 24 11.44 -7.71 -8.06
C PRO A 24 10.05 -7.14 -7.93
N HIS A 25 9.14 -7.82 -7.21
CA HIS A 25 7.78 -7.33 -7.00
C HIS A 25 7.75 -6.13 -6.05
N LEU A 26 8.56 -6.18 -4.99
CA LEU A 26 8.69 -5.06 -4.05
C LEU A 26 9.29 -3.84 -4.73
N GLU A 27 10.27 -4.03 -5.60
CA GLU A 27 10.87 -2.94 -6.37
C GLU A 27 9.89 -2.35 -7.37
N ALA A 28 9.08 -3.19 -8.02
CA ALA A 28 8.03 -2.73 -8.93
C ALA A 28 7.00 -1.88 -8.20
N HIS A 29 6.60 -2.30 -6.99
CA HIS A 29 5.68 -1.54 -6.15
C HIS A 29 6.27 -0.16 -5.80
N ARG A 30 7.52 -0.13 -5.33
CA ARG A 30 8.19 1.13 -4.98
C ARG A 30 8.31 2.07 -6.17
N ALA A 31 8.65 1.53 -7.35
CA ALA A 31 8.76 2.31 -8.57
C ALA A 31 7.40 2.90 -8.98
N TRP A 32 6.33 2.12 -8.84
CA TRP A 32 4.98 2.58 -9.13
C TRP A 32 4.58 3.72 -8.20
N VAL A 33 4.79 3.56 -6.88
CA VAL A 33 4.49 4.60 -5.90
C VAL A 33 5.27 5.88 -6.21
N ALA A 34 6.56 5.74 -6.53
CA ALA A 34 7.41 6.91 -6.85
C ALA A 34 6.90 7.66 -8.08
N ARG A 35 6.51 6.94 -9.14
CA ARG A 35 5.97 7.57 -10.36
C ARG A 35 4.67 8.32 -10.06
N GLU A 36 3.78 7.69 -9.29
CA GLU A 36 2.48 8.30 -8.97
C GLU A 36 2.63 9.52 -8.06
N ALA A 37 3.57 9.47 -7.12
CA ALA A 37 3.88 10.61 -6.27
C ALA A 37 4.45 11.77 -7.09
N GLN A 38 5.34 11.49 -8.04
CA GLN A 38 5.90 12.51 -8.94
C GLN A 38 4.84 13.11 -9.85
N ALA A 39 3.82 12.32 -10.20
CA ALA A 39 2.69 12.82 -11.00
C ALA A 39 1.72 13.68 -10.19
N GLY A 40 1.97 13.86 -8.90
CA GLY A 40 1.20 14.78 -8.04
C GLY A 40 0.25 14.12 -7.07
N ARG A 41 0.16 12.79 -7.03
CA ARG A 41 -0.71 12.12 -6.06
C ARG A 41 -0.09 12.17 -4.67
N GLN A 42 -0.87 12.54 -3.68
CA GLN A 42 -0.43 12.53 -2.28
C GLN A 42 -0.48 11.09 -1.77
N ILE A 43 0.69 10.53 -1.47
CA ILE A 43 0.83 9.12 -1.09
C ILE A 43 1.78 9.00 0.09
N ARG A 44 1.42 8.14 1.03
CA ARG A 44 2.34 7.63 2.05
C ARG A 44 2.25 6.11 2.03
N SER A 45 3.39 5.46 1.93
CA SER A 45 3.46 4.01 1.80
C SER A 45 4.57 3.46 2.68
N GLY A 46 4.32 2.34 3.32
CA GLY A 46 5.33 1.71 4.15
C GLY A 46 4.91 0.32 4.59
N PHE A 47 5.84 -0.40 5.19
CA PHE A 47 5.59 -1.72 5.73
C PHE A 47 5.50 -1.66 7.26
N LEU A 48 4.81 -2.66 7.82
CA LEU A 48 4.59 -2.73 9.26
C LEU A 48 5.62 -3.68 9.89
N VAL A 49 6.05 -3.32 11.09
CA VAL A 49 7.02 -4.12 11.84
C VAL A 49 6.46 -4.43 13.23
N ASP A 50 6.98 -5.50 13.85
CA ASP A 50 6.63 -5.86 15.21
C ASP A 50 7.42 -5.03 16.25
N GLU A 51 7.29 -5.36 17.53
CA GLU A 51 7.97 -4.64 18.62
C GLU A 51 9.49 -4.74 18.55
N ARG A 52 10.03 -5.69 17.80
CA ARG A 52 11.47 -5.85 17.57
C ARG A 52 11.90 -5.30 16.21
N ARG A 53 11.02 -4.53 15.56
CA ARG A 53 11.25 -3.92 14.26
C ARG A 53 11.42 -4.94 13.13
N ARG A 54 10.86 -6.12 13.27
CA ARG A 54 10.91 -7.15 12.22
C ARG A 54 9.68 -7.06 11.33
N PRO A 55 9.86 -7.08 10.00
CA PRO A 55 8.71 -7.08 9.08
C PRO A 55 7.93 -8.39 9.18
N GLY A 56 6.61 -8.27 9.11
CA GLY A 56 5.71 -9.42 9.15
C GLY A 56 4.86 -9.59 7.90
N GLY A 57 5.24 -8.94 6.79
CA GLY A 57 4.51 -9.05 5.53
C GLY A 57 3.32 -8.10 5.43
N GLY A 58 3.13 -7.21 6.40
CA GLY A 58 2.06 -6.22 6.39
C GLY A 58 2.51 -4.88 5.86
N GLY A 59 1.58 -4.12 5.28
CA GLY A 59 1.87 -2.78 4.78
C GLY A 59 0.64 -1.89 4.73
N LEU A 60 0.90 -0.59 4.67
CA LEU A 60 -0.12 0.43 4.49
C LEU A 60 0.24 1.32 3.32
N LEU A 61 -0.77 1.67 2.54
CA LEU A 61 -0.69 2.70 1.51
C LEU A 61 -1.81 3.68 1.78
N ILE A 62 -1.46 4.95 2.03
CA ILE A 62 -2.41 6.00 2.38
C ILE A 62 -2.34 7.07 1.29
N PHE A 63 -3.49 7.44 0.72
CA PHE A 63 -3.50 8.34 -0.43
C PHE A 63 -4.82 9.09 -0.54
N GLU A 64 -4.80 10.21 -1.29
CA GLU A 64 -5.99 10.98 -1.62
C GLU A 64 -6.63 10.47 -2.90
N ALA A 65 -7.96 10.51 -2.94
CA ALA A 65 -8.72 10.27 -4.16
C ALA A 65 -10.06 11.00 -4.07
N GLU A 66 -10.72 11.23 -5.20
CA GLU A 66 -11.98 11.97 -5.23
C GLU A 66 -13.15 11.16 -4.71
N SER A 67 -13.09 9.83 -4.85
CA SER A 67 -14.16 8.93 -4.45
C SER A 67 -13.58 7.54 -4.17
N TYR A 68 -14.38 6.69 -3.53
CA TYR A 68 -14.01 5.29 -3.32
C TYR A 68 -13.77 4.58 -4.66
N GLU A 69 -14.62 4.84 -5.64
CA GLU A 69 -14.50 4.23 -6.97
C GLU A 69 -13.18 4.62 -7.65
N GLU A 70 -12.79 5.90 -7.57
CA GLU A 70 -11.52 6.35 -8.13
C GLU A 70 -10.35 5.75 -7.35
N ALA A 71 -10.45 5.70 -6.03
CA ALA A 71 -9.43 5.08 -5.19
C ALA A 71 -9.23 3.61 -5.53
N LEU A 72 -10.32 2.87 -5.69
CA LEU A 72 -10.28 1.45 -6.03
C LEU A 72 -9.65 1.22 -7.41
N ALA A 73 -10.05 2.02 -8.39
CA ALA A 73 -9.49 1.93 -9.74
C ALA A 73 -7.98 2.18 -9.72
N TRP A 74 -7.56 3.22 -9.01
CA TRP A 74 -6.15 3.56 -8.94
C TRP A 74 -5.32 2.52 -8.21
N VAL A 75 -5.74 2.10 -7.02
CA VAL A 75 -4.95 1.18 -6.19
C VAL A 75 -4.85 -0.21 -6.82
N SER A 76 -5.81 -0.57 -7.66
CA SER A 76 -5.80 -1.86 -8.36
C SER A 76 -4.64 -1.97 -9.35
N HIS A 77 -3.95 -0.88 -9.66
CA HIS A 77 -2.74 -0.90 -10.50
C HIS A 77 -1.47 -1.21 -9.70
N ASP A 78 -1.56 -1.32 -8.37
CA ASP A 78 -0.41 -1.68 -7.55
C ASP A 78 0.15 -3.03 -8.02
N PRO A 79 1.45 -3.12 -8.36
CA PRO A 79 2.05 -4.36 -8.84
C PRO A 79 1.89 -5.55 -7.88
N MET A 80 1.86 -5.31 -6.56
CA MET A 80 1.64 -6.38 -5.59
C MET A 80 0.25 -6.96 -5.69
N ILE A 81 -0.75 -6.11 -5.94
CA ILE A 81 -2.13 -6.54 -6.14
C ILE A 81 -2.25 -7.25 -7.48
N GLN A 82 -1.68 -6.69 -8.54
CA GLN A 82 -1.75 -7.25 -9.89
C GLN A 82 -1.16 -8.65 -9.96
N ALA A 83 -0.08 -8.88 -9.21
CA ALA A 83 0.57 -10.18 -9.17
C ALA A 83 -0.09 -11.17 -8.20
N GLY A 84 -1.11 -10.75 -7.46
CA GLY A 84 -1.82 -11.62 -6.53
C GLY A 84 -1.01 -12.00 -5.29
N LEU A 85 -0.10 -11.14 -4.87
CA LEU A 85 0.86 -11.45 -3.81
C LEU A 85 0.37 -11.06 -2.42
N VAL A 86 -0.71 -10.30 -2.32
CA VAL A 86 -1.22 -9.77 -1.07
C VAL A 86 -2.72 -10.01 -0.93
N ASP A 87 -3.16 -10.21 0.31
CA ASP A 87 -4.55 -10.04 0.71
C ASP A 87 -4.70 -8.59 1.15
N TRP A 88 -5.71 -7.90 0.67
CA TRP A 88 -5.82 -6.47 0.92
C TRP A 88 -7.26 -6.01 1.02
N ASN A 89 -7.43 -4.84 1.65
CA ASN A 89 -8.71 -4.15 1.65
C ASN A 89 -8.48 -2.65 1.49
N LEU A 90 -9.52 -1.95 1.09
CA LEU A 90 -9.49 -0.50 0.88
C LEU A 90 -10.61 0.12 1.68
N GLN A 91 -10.27 1.14 2.47
CA GLN A 91 -11.23 1.89 3.28
C GLN A 91 -10.96 3.37 3.17
N GLU A 92 -12.01 4.17 3.21
CA GLU A 92 -11.84 5.61 3.40
C GLU A 92 -11.47 5.88 4.85
N TRP A 93 -10.50 6.76 5.06
CA TRP A 93 -10.15 7.20 6.40
C TRP A 93 -10.72 8.59 6.65
N ILE A 94 -11.55 8.69 7.69
CA ILE A 94 -12.16 9.95 8.11
C ILE A 94 -11.49 10.38 9.41
N PRO A 95 -10.55 11.35 9.35
CA PRO A 95 -9.91 11.85 10.58
C PRO A 95 -10.92 12.54 11.48
N VAL A 96 -10.89 12.22 12.76
CA VAL A 96 -11.81 12.78 13.75
C VAL A 96 -11.08 13.66 14.74
N SER A 97 -9.81 13.36 15.01
CA SER A 97 -9.00 14.11 15.99
C SER A 97 -7.54 14.03 15.64
N GLY A 98 -6.76 14.95 16.21
CA GLY A 98 -5.33 15.03 15.96
C GLY A 98 -4.98 16.10 14.92
N ASP A 99 -3.77 16.65 15.01
CA ASP A 99 -3.28 17.71 14.13
C ASP A 99 -2.15 17.23 13.23
N GLY A 100 -1.84 18.07 12.23
CA GLY A 100 -0.66 17.86 11.37
C GLY A 100 -0.76 16.73 10.38
N TRP A 101 -1.95 16.21 10.15
CA TRP A 101 -2.16 15.04 9.32
C TRP A 101 -3.41 15.19 8.48
N PRO A 102 -3.32 14.61 7.38
CA PRO A 102 -2.53 14.97 6.20
C PRO A 102 -3.07 16.21 5.64
#